data_c11715107036ec8e2d774d3623b93957
#
_entry.id   c11715107036ec8e2d774d3623b93957
#
_cell.length_a   1.000
_cell.length_b   1.000
_cell.length_c   1.000
_cell.angle_alpha   90.00
_cell.angle_beta   90.00
_cell.angle_gamma   90.00
#
_symmetry.space_group_name_H-M   'P 1'
#
loop_
_entity.id
_entity.type
_entity.pdbx_description
1 polymer ?
#
loop_
_entity_poly.entity_id
_entity_poly.type
_entity_poly.pdbx_seq_one_letter_code
_entity_poly.pdbx_strand_id
1 'polypeptide(L)'
;MPAVARLAIVLALAAVTARAADPKPLEVLLVAGGCCHDYAAQTRLLKAGIEERLRANVTVAYNPDTTTKARFAVYEKDGWADSYDVIIHDECSADVTDGPYVERILAAHRAGKPAVNIHCAMHSYRWGEFRKPVEAGADNAGWYEMIGLQSTGHGPQFPIAVAYEPHPITKGLADWTTINEELYNNIQVMPTAKPLAIGVQPVPAPQGKPDARPGEAKAVVAWTNEYGPNKTRIFSTSLGHNNDTVGDDRYLDLVCRGILWAAGRLAADGTAATGYALEAAAAGE
;
A
#
# COMPACT_ATOMS: atom_id res chain seq x y z
N MET A 1 -69.32 16.35 46.95
CA MET A 1 -68.82 16.23 45.57
C MET A 1 -67.45 15.58 45.64
N PRO A 2 -67.26 14.33 45.10
CA PRO A 2 -65.99 13.67 45.17
C PRO A 2 -65.07 14.10 44.02
N ALA A 3 -63.83 14.38 44.35
CA ALA A 3 -62.77 14.75 43.39
C ALA A 3 -62.24 13.47 42.69
N VAL A 4 -62.29 13.50 41.34
CA VAL A 4 -61.76 12.39 40.50
C VAL A 4 -60.28 12.70 40.24
N ALA A 5 -59.39 11.89 40.81
CA ALA A 5 -57.95 11.96 40.50
C ALA A 5 -57.71 11.29 39.15
N ARG A 6 -57.16 12.06 38.19
CA ARG A 6 -56.72 11.54 36.88
C ARG A 6 -55.27 11.00 37.02
N LEU A 7 -55.09 9.74 36.88
CA LEU A 7 -53.80 9.09 36.81
C LEU A 7 -53.24 9.21 35.38
N ALA A 8 -52.18 9.99 35.20
CA ALA A 8 -51.48 10.11 33.92
C ALA A 8 -50.43 8.98 33.83
N ILE A 9 -50.64 8.03 32.95
CA ILE A 9 -49.67 6.97 32.63
C ILE A 9 -48.71 7.54 31.61
N VAL A 10 -47.43 7.78 32.01
CA VAL A 10 -46.35 8.13 31.12
C VAL A 10 -45.77 6.86 30.54
N LEU A 11 -46.07 6.53 29.28
CA LEU A 11 -45.42 5.48 28.55
C LEU A 11 -44.00 5.99 28.15
N ALA A 12 -42.94 5.44 28.78
CA ALA A 12 -41.60 5.60 28.34
C ALA A 12 -41.35 4.66 27.14
N LEU A 13 -41.30 5.18 25.93
CA LEU A 13 -40.78 4.46 24.76
C LEU A 13 -39.27 4.30 24.91
N ALA A 14 -38.83 3.08 25.25
CA ALA A 14 -37.43 2.73 25.13
C ALA A 14 -37.11 2.57 23.63
N ALA A 15 -36.38 3.53 23.06
CA ALA A 15 -35.84 3.41 21.72
C ALA A 15 -34.74 2.33 21.71
N VAL A 16 -35.09 1.14 21.22
CA VAL A 16 -34.11 0.10 20.91
C VAL A 16 -33.39 0.56 19.66
N THR A 17 -32.20 1.16 19.82
CA THR A 17 -31.30 1.43 18.71
C THR A 17 -30.79 0.09 18.18
N ALA A 18 -31.34 -0.38 17.07
CA ALA A 18 -30.82 -1.52 16.35
C ALA A 18 -29.37 -1.18 15.92
N ARG A 19 -28.38 -1.85 16.52
CA ARG A 19 -27.00 -1.76 16.09
C ARG A 19 -26.92 -2.32 14.67
N ALA A 20 -26.48 -1.52 13.70
CA ALA A 20 -26.27 -2.00 12.35
C ALA A 20 -25.32 -3.21 12.41
N ALA A 21 -25.62 -4.26 11.63
CA ALA A 21 -24.72 -5.40 11.53
C ALA A 21 -23.36 -4.94 11.03
N ASP A 22 -22.29 -5.54 11.55
CA ASP A 22 -20.93 -5.26 11.10
C ASP A 22 -20.81 -5.52 9.58
N PRO A 23 -20.06 -4.70 8.84
CA PRO A 23 -19.87 -4.93 7.41
C PRO A 23 -19.11 -6.23 7.15
N LYS A 24 -19.30 -6.81 5.95
CA LYS A 24 -18.48 -7.94 5.50
C LYS A 24 -17.01 -7.54 5.52
N PRO A 25 -16.08 -8.37 6.02
CA PRO A 25 -14.65 -8.11 5.95
C PRO A 25 -14.18 -7.83 4.52
N LEU A 26 -13.15 -7.00 4.36
CA LEU A 26 -12.45 -6.86 3.09
C LEU A 26 -11.69 -8.14 2.77
N GLU A 27 -11.86 -8.67 1.57
CA GLU A 27 -11.07 -9.78 1.08
C GLU A 27 -9.81 -9.20 0.40
N VAL A 28 -8.64 -9.44 0.98
CA VAL A 28 -7.35 -8.90 0.53
C VAL A 28 -6.46 -10.03 0.06
N LEU A 29 -5.92 -9.93 -1.16
CA LEU A 29 -4.88 -10.83 -1.64
C LEU A 29 -3.52 -10.17 -1.46
N LEU A 30 -2.61 -10.80 -0.72
CA LEU A 30 -1.20 -10.42 -0.62
C LEU A 30 -0.37 -11.38 -1.48
N VAL A 31 0.19 -10.87 -2.56
CA VAL A 31 1.15 -11.60 -3.41
C VAL A 31 2.55 -11.17 -3.01
N ALA A 32 3.40 -12.13 -2.62
CA ALA A 32 4.74 -11.81 -2.14
C ALA A 32 5.76 -12.90 -2.48
N GLY A 33 6.99 -12.52 -2.72
CA GLY A 33 8.10 -13.41 -3.05
C GLY A 33 9.06 -12.83 -4.07
N GLY A 34 10.01 -13.62 -4.53
CA GLY A 34 11.07 -13.17 -5.41
C GLY A 34 12.35 -12.84 -4.67
N CYS A 35 13.25 -12.04 -5.28
CA CYS A 35 14.55 -11.76 -4.70
C CYS A 35 14.52 -10.74 -3.58
N CYS A 36 15.62 -10.69 -2.88
CA CYS A 36 16.14 -9.50 -2.19
C CYS A 36 15.58 -9.22 -0.79
N HIS A 37 14.48 -9.84 -0.37
CA HIS A 37 13.82 -9.59 0.92
C HIS A 37 13.41 -10.88 1.63
N ASP A 38 13.15 -10.80 2.94
CA ASP A 38 12.60 -11.90 3.74
C ASP A 38 11.07 -11.94 3.64
N TYR A 39 10.56 -12.26 2.44
CA TYR A 39 9.12 -12.34 2.22
C TYR A 39 8.40 -13.35 3.11
N ALA A 40 9.11 -14.39 3.58
CA ALA A 40 8.52 -15.34 4.52
C ALA A 40 8.18 -14.69 5.87
N ALA A 41 8.97 -13.74 6.34
CA ALA A 41 8.65 -12.94 7.52
C ALA A 41 7.69 -11.80 7.18
N GLN A 42 7.91 -11.07 6.08
CA GLN A 42 7.10 -9.92 5.69
C GLN A 42 5.64 -10.28 5.47
N THR A 43 5.34 -11.44 4.84
CA THR A 43 3.96 -11.92 4.69
C THR A 43 3.24 -12.11 6.03
N ARG A 44 3.95 -12.60 7.06
CA ARG A 44 3.36 -12.78 8.40
C ARG A 44 3.11 -11.44 9.09
N LEU A 45 4.08 -10.52 9.00
CA LEU A 45 3.98 -9.17 9.58
C LEU A 45 2.84 -8.36 8.93
N LEU A 46 2.78 -8.35 7.60
CA LEU A 46 1.72 -7.65 6.86
C LEU A 46 0.35 -8.26 7.14
N LYS A 47 0.22 -9.60 7.06
CA LYS A 47 -1.06 -10.26 7.35
C LYS A 47 -1.55 -9.94 8.75
N ALA A 48 -0.71 -10.16 9.76
CA ALA A 48 -1.08 -9.89 11.15
C ALA A 48 -1.40 -8.40 11.37
N GLY A 49 -0.52 -7.50 10.92
CA GLY A 49 -0.70 -6.07 11.11
C GLY A 49 -1.93 -5.49 10.42
N ILE A 50 -2.31 -6.03 9.24
CA ILE A 50 -3.54 -5.64 8.54
C ILE A 50 -4.78 -6.16 9.27
N GLU A 51 -4.81 -7.46 9.63
CA GLU A 51 -5.95 -8.09 10.29
C GLU A 51 -6.18 -7.58 11.73
N GLU A 52 -5.14 -7.07 12.39
CA GLU A 52 -5.25 -6.39 13.69
C GLU A 52 -5.86 -4.98 13.60
N ARG A 53 -5.68 -4.29 12.47
CA ARG A 53 -6.12 -2.89 12.27
C ARG A 53 -7.40 -2.77 11.48
N LEU A 54 -7.67 -3.72 10.62
CA LEU A 54 -8.80 -3.68 9.69
C LEU A 54 -9.68 -4.92 9.83
N ARG A 55 -10.97 -4.73 9.64
CA ARG A 55 -11.87 -5.84 9.39
C ARG A 55 -11.59 -6.38 7.97
N ALA A 56 -10.61 -7.25 7.87
CA ALA A 56 -10.12 -7.83 6.63
C ALA A 56 -9.74 -9.30 6.80
N ASN A 57 -9.83 -10.07 5.72
CA ASN A 57 -9.28 -11.41 5.59
C ASN A 57 -8.13 -11.34 4.59
N VAL A 58 -6.89 -11.58 5.01
CA VAL A 58 -5.73 -11.56 4.14
C VAL A 58 -5.39 -12.97 3.68
N THR A 59 -5.58 -13.23 2.39
CA THR A 59 -5.09 -14.43 1.71
C THR A 59 -3.69 -14.18 1.18
N VAL A 60 -2.74 -15.07 1.49
CA VAL A 60 -1.34 -14.94 1.07
C VAL A 60 -1.06 -15.88 -0.10
N ALA A 61 -0.57 -15.31 -1.21
CA ALA A 61 0.00 -16.03 -2.35
C ALA A 61 1.53 -15.86 -2.32
N TYR A 62 2.20 -16.68 -1.51
CA TYR A 62 3.64 -16.62 -1.33
C TYR A 62 4.36 -17.57 -2.30
N ASN A 63 5.44 -17.08 -2.95
CA ASN A 63 6.36 -17.92 -3.72
C ASN A 63 7.74 -17.92 -3.04
N PRO A 64 8.30 -19.08 -2.65
CA PRO A 64 9.61 -19.20 -2.01
C PRO A 64 10.80 -19.07 -2.98
N ASP A 65 10.56 -18.90 -4.29
CA ASP A 65 11.63 -18.62 -5.26
C ASP A 65 12.29 -17.28 -4.91
N THR A 66 13.60 -17.31 -4.61
CA THR A 66 14.38 -16.12 -4.21
C THR A 66 15.07 -15.44 -5.40
N THR A 67 14.67 -15.76 -6.62
CA THR A 67 15.23 -15.15 -7.83
C THR A 67 14.37 -14.00 -8.34
N THR A 68 14.97 -13.16 -9.17
CA THR A 68 14.25 -12.10 -9.91
C THR A 68 13.28 -12.62 -10.98
N LYS A 69 13.19 -13.97 -11.13
CA LYS A 69 12.32 -14.63 -12.12
C LYS A 69 11.11 -15.32 -11.48
N ALA A 70 10.87 -15.11 -10.20
CA ALA A 70 9.72 -15.67 -9.50
C ALA A 70 8.41 -15.35 -10.21
N ARG A 71 7.56 -16.37 -10.45
CA ARG A 71 6.23 -16.24 -11.05
C ARG A 71 5.19 -16.78 -10.07
N PHE A 72 4.03 -16.18 -10.04
CA PHE A 72 2.98 -16.51 -9.09
C PHE A 72 1.83 -17.23 -9.79
N ALA A 73 1.60 -18.47 -9.39
CA ALA A 73 0.54 -19.32 -9.98
C ALA A 73 -0.86 -18.72 -9.79
N VAL A 74 -1.06 -17.81 -8.84
CA VAL A 74 -2.34 -17.12 -8.67
C VAL A 74 -2.70 -16.31 -9.91
N TYR A 75 -1.76 -15.64 -10.55
CA TYR A 75 -1.99 -14.83 -11.75
C TYR A 75 -2.29 -15.64 -13.01
N GLU A 76 -2.00 -16.96 -13.00
CA GLU A 76 -2.24 -17.84 -14.13
C GLU A 76 -3.68 -18.37 -14.17
N LYS A 77 -4.46 -18.14 -13.12
CA LYS A 77 -5.87 -18.54 -13.03
C LYS A 77 -6.78 -17.51 -13.71
N ASP A 78 -7.79 -17.98 -14.41
CA ASP A 78 -8.82 -17.08 -14.92
C ASP A 78 -9.63 -16.49 -13.74
N GLY A 79 -9.94 -15.19 -13.81
CA GLY A 79 -10.65 -14.50 -12.74
C GLY A 79 -9.87 -14.42 -11.41
N TRP A 80 -8.55 -14.49 -11.46
CA TRP A 80 -7.68 -14.58 -10.28
C TRP A 80 -7.93 -13.51 -9.22
N ALA A 81 -8.39 -12.33 -9.65
CA ALA A 81 -8.64 -11.20 -8.77
C ALA A 81 -10.10 -11.09 -8.30
N ASP A 82 -11.05 -11.89 -8.85
CA ASP A 82 -12.49 -11.64 -8.71
C ASP A 82 -12.96 -11.70 -7.25
N SER A 83 -12.42 -12.64 -6.47
CA SER A 83 -12.82 -12.85 -5.08
C SER A 83 -12.26 -11.83 -4.08
N TYR A 84 -11.43 -10.90 -4.53
CA TYR A 84 -10.75 -9.95 -3.65
C TYR A 84 -11.24 -8.53 -3.86
N ASP A 85 -11.27 -7.74 -2.80
CA ASP A 85 -11.58 -6.31 -2.84
C ASP A 85 -10.35 -5.47 -3.16
N VAL A 86 -9.15 -5.89 -2.72
CA VAL A 86 -7.86 -5.21 -2.94
C VAL A 86 -6.76 -6.25 -3.13
N ILE A 87 -5.81 -5.95 -4.03
CA ILE A 87 -4.61 -6.75 -4.24
C ILE A 87 -3.40 -6.00 -3.67
N ILE A 88 -2.57 -6.68 -2.89
CA ILE A 88 -1.28 -6.16 -2.43
C ILE A 88 -0.19 -6.85 -3.24
N HIS A 89 0.60 -6.05 -3.93
CA HIS A 89 1.81 -6.45 -4.64
C HIS A 89 3.02 -6.17 -3.75
N ASP A 90 3.66 -7.26 -3.28
CA ASP A 90 4.89 -7.26 -2.49
C ASP A 90 5.88 -8.28 -3.11
N GLU A 91 5.93 -8.32 -4.43
CA GLU A 91 6.79 -9.22 -5.18
C GLU A 91 8.00 -8.52 -5.80
N CYS A 92 9.13 -9.21 -5.87
CA CYS A 92 10.36 -8.76 -6.56
C CYS A 92 10.69 -9.67 -7.75
N SER A 93 10.01 -9.44 -8.87
CA SER A 93 10.07 -10.25 -10.09
C SER A 93 10.69 -9.45 -11.25
N ALA A 94 11.86 -8.85 -11.00
CA ALA A 94 12.49 -7.88 -11.88
C ALA A 94 12.76 -8.38 -13.31
N ASP A 95 13.09 -9.67 -13.46
CA ASP A 95 13.46 -10.30 -14.74
C ASP A 95 12.33 -11.15 -15.35
N VAL A 96 11.11 -11.05 -14.85
CA VAL A 96 9.93 -11.60 -15.50
C VAL A 96 9.48 -10.63 -16.60
N THR A 97 9.77 -11.01 -17.85
CA THR A 97 9.58 -10.16 -19.05
C THR A 97 8.52 -10.73 -19.99
N ASP A 98 7.72 -11.68 -19.54
CA ASP A 98 6.63 -12.29 -20.29
C ASP A 98 5.43 -11.32 -20.38
N GLY A 99 5.35 -10.58 -21.49
CA GLY A 99 4.30 -9.59 -21.71
C GLY A 99 2.88 -10.11 -21.49
N PRO A 100 2.48 -11.26 -22.04
CA PRO A 100 1.16 -11.87 -21.78
C PRO A 100 0.89 -12.15 -20.29
N TYR A 101 1.89 -12.57 -19.53
CA TYR A 101 1.75 -12.79 -18.09
C TYR A 101 1.54 -11.47 -17.32
N VAL A 102 2.35 -10.45 -17.61
CA VAL A 102 2.22 -9.13 -16.99
C VAL A 102 0.90 -8.47 -17.39
N GLU A 103 0.52 -8.61 -18.67
CA GLU A 103 -0.75 -8.08 -19.16
C GLU A 103 -1.97 -8.69 -18.43
N ARG A 104 -1.93 -9.97 -18.07
CA ARG A 104 -2.98 -10.61 -17.28
C ARG A 104 -3.14 -9.96 -15.90
N ILE A 105 -2.04 -9.54 -15.28
CA ILE A 105 -2.06 -8.81 -14.01
C ILE A 105 -2.66 -7.42 -14.22
N LEU A 106 -2.14 -6.68 -15.19
CA LEU A 106 -2.57 -5.31 -15.49
C LEU A 106 -4.04 -5.22 -15.92
N ALA A 107 -4.54 -6.22 -16.64
CA ALA A 107 -5.93 -6.27 -17.10
C ALA A 107 -6.93 -6.23 -15.93
N ALA A 108 -6.64 -6.92 -14.81
CA ALA A 108 -7.50 -6.88 -13.63
C ALA A 108 -7.58 -5.46 -13.06
N HIS A 109 -6.44 -4.75 -12.99
CA HIS A 109 -6.40 -3.38 -12.48
C HIS A 109 -7.04 -2.38 -13.45
N ARG A 110 -6.87 -2.54 -14.76
CA ARG A 110 -7.60 -1.73 -15.74
C ARG A 110 -9.12 -1.95 -15.67
N ALA A 111 -9.54 -3.17 -15.32
CA ALA A 111 -10.95 -3.49 -15.11
C ALA A 111 -11.55 -2.92 -13.82
N GLY A 112 -10.72 -2.32 -12.94
CA GLY A 112 -11.19 -1.66 -11.72
C GLY A 112 -10.77 -2.34 -10.41
N LYS A 113 -9.92 -3.37 -10.45
CA LYS A 113 -9.42 -4.03 -9.24
C LYS A 113 -8.37 -3.14 -8.55
N PRO A 114 -8.63 -2.60 -7.35
CA PRO A 114 -7.69 -1.73 -6.64
C PRO A 114 -6.40 -2.47 -6.25
N ALA A 115 -5.29 -1.72 -6.15
CA ALA A 115 -4.03 -2.27 -5.69
C ALA A 115 -3.32 -1.41 -4.64
N VAL A 116 -2.50 -2.10 -3.85
CA VAL A 116 -1.47 -1.54 -2.98
C VAL A 116 -0.13 -2.13 -3.41
N ASN A 117 0.84 -1.30 -3.77
CA ASN A 117 2.16 -1.78 -4.17
C ASN A 117 3.17 -1.43 -3.09
N ILE A 118 3.96 -2.41 -2.68
CA ILE A 118 4.92 -2.30 -1.59
C ILE A 118 6.33 -2.49 -2.13
N HIS A 119 7.21 -1.60 -1.77
CA HIS A 119 8.66 -1.66 -1.90
C HIS A 119 9.13 -2.24 -3.24
N CYS A 120 9.58 -3.48 -3.29
CA CYS A 120 10.20 -4.08 -4.47
C CYS A 120 9.22 -4.34 -5.62
N ALA A 121 7.91 -4.26 -5.40
CA ALA A 121 6.94 -4.23 -6.49
C ALA A 121 7.25 -3.14 -7.54
N MET A 122 7.89 -2.02 -7.09
CA MET A 122 8.36 -0.94 -7.97
C MET A 122 9.39 -1.40 -8.99
N HIS A 123 10.10 -2.49 -8.71
CA HIS A 123 11.18 -3.03 -9.55
C HIS A 123 10.80 -4.34 -10.25
N SER A 124 9.55 -4.79 -10.16
CA SER A 124 9.07 -5.99 -10.85
C SER A 124 8.77 -5.73 -12.33
N TYR A 125 8.78 -6.79 -13.12
CA TYR A 125 8.30 -6.81 -14.52
C TYR A 125 8.96 -5.76 -15.42
N ARG A 126 10.31 -5.71 -15.40
CA ARG A 126 11.10 -4.72 -16.13
C ARG A 126 11.75 -5.33 -17.37
N TRP A 127 11.60 -4.65 -18.52
CA TRP A 127 12.32 -4.99 -19.74
C TRP A 127 12.62 -3.76 -20.59
N GLY A 128 13.36 -3.95 -21.69
CA GLY A 128 13.77 -2.87 -22.55
C GLY A 128 14.67 -1.84 -21.85
N GLU A 129 14.56 -0.59 -22.26
CA GLU A 129 15.37 0.52 -21.74
C GLU A 129 14.85 1.07 -20.39
N PHE A 130 14.46 0.20 -19.46
CA PHE A 130 13.83 0.58 -18.19
C PHE A 130 14.66 1.53 -17.31
N ARG A 131 15.94 1.76 -17.66
CA ARG A 131 16.81 2.73 -16.95
C ARG A 131 16.63 4.17 -17.42
N LYS A 132 15.81 4.41 -18.43
CA LYS A 132 15.37 5.71 -18.89
C LYS A 132 13.88 5.86 -18.66
N PRO A 133 13.34 7.09 -18.55
CA PRO A 133 11.90 7.30 -18.52
C PRO A 133 11.22 6.59 -19.69
N VAL A 134 10.22 5.77 -19.39
CA VAL A 134 9.44 5.07 -20.41
C VAL A 134 8.48 6.04 -21.11
N GLU A 135 8.29 5.83 -22.40
CA GLU A 135 7.25 6.55 -23.15
C GLU A 135 5.87 6.00 -22.77
N ALA A 136 4.89 6.90 -22.61
CA ALA A 136 3.53 6.52 -22.27
C ALA A 136 2.93 5.60 -23.36
N GLY A 137 2.33 4.48 -22.92
CA GLY A 137 1.75 3.49 -23.81
C GLY A 137 2.75 2.57 -24.51
N ALA A 138 4.06 2.68 -24.21
CA ALA A 138 5.04 1.70 -24.68
C ALA A 138 4.77 0.32 -24.04
N ASP A 139 5.20 -0.74 -24.72
CA ASP A 139 4.99 -2.12 -24.26
C ASP A 139 5.60 -2.41 -22.89
N ASN A 140 6.71 -1.74 -22.55
CA ASN A 140 7.39 -1.84 -21.25
C ASN A 140 6.91 -0.79 -20.21
N ALA A 141 5.90 0.03 -20.53
CA ALA A 141 5.41 1.09 -19.64
C ALA A 141 4.31 0.62 -18.68
N GLY A 142 3.55 -0.41 -19.04
CA GLY A 142 2.28 -0.75 -18.40
C GLY A 142 2.36 -0.95 -16.89
N TRP A 143 3.44 -1.58 -16.39
CA TRP A 143 3.63 -1.75 -14.94
C TRP A 143 3.89 -0.43 -14.22
N TYR A 144 4.73 0.44 -14.80
CA TYR A 144 5.00 1.78 -14.24
C TYR A 144 3.79 2.71 -14.31
N GLU A 145 2.99 2.59 -15.38
CA GLU A 145 1.72 3.32 -15.49
C GLU A 145 0.72 2.89 -14.42
N MET A 146 0.65 1.59 -14.10
CA MET A 146 -0.20 1.08 -13.03
C MET A 146 0.28 1.56 -11.66
N ILE A 147 1.58 1.46 -11.38
CA ILE A 147 2.17 1.95 -10.13
C ILE A 147 2.07 3.48 -10.03
N GLY A 148 2.21 4.21 -11.14
CA GLY A 148 2.25 5.68 -11.19
C GLY A 148 3.64 6.27 -11.01
N LEU A 149 4.69 5.44 -10.98
CA LEU A 149 6.07 5.88 -10.76
C LEU A 149 7.05 4.87 -11.37
N GLN A 150 8.18 5.35 -11.85
CA GLN A 150 9.29 4.52 -12.31
C GLN A 150 10.53 4.77 -11.46
N SER A 151 11.07 3.68 -10.91
CA SER A 151 12.35 3.63 -10.22
C SER A 151 13.24 2.59 -10.88
N THR A 152 14.56 2.78 -10.79
CA THR A 152 15.55 1.85 -11.38
C THR A 152 16.49 1.23 -10.35
N GLY A 153 16.50 1.75 -9.13
CA GLY A 153 17.40 1.30 -8.07
C GLY A 153 17.40 2.24 -6.88
N HIS A 154 18.35 2.05 -6.01
CA HIS A 154 18.54 2.82 -4.77
C HIS A 154 20.02 3.02 -4.47
N GLY A 155 20.31 3.95 -3.56
CA GLY A 155 21.64 4.13 -2.98
C GLY A 155 21.89 3.22 -1.77
N PRO A 156 22.93 3.49 -0.97
CA PRO A 156 23.15 2.82 0.31
C PRO A 156 21.98 3.04 1.26
N GLN A 157 21.76 2.08 2.17
CA GLN A 157 20.72 2.16 3.17
C GLN A 157 21.13 3.11 4.31
N PHE A 158 20.28 4.11 4.55
CA PHE A 158 20.36 5.03 5.68
C PHE A 158 18.95 5.32 6.21
N PRO A 159 18.79 5.89 7.41
CA PRO A 159 17.47 6.35 7.86
C PRO A 159 16.88 7.36 6.88
N ILE A 160 15.59 7.23 6.63
CA ILE A 160 14.82 8.15 5.78
C ILE A 160 13.92 8.98 6.68
N ALA A 161 14.09 10.30 6.65
CA ALA A 161 13.13 11.23 7.23
C ALA A 161 11.93 11.33 6.30
N VAL A 162 10.76 10.88 6.76
CA VAL A 162 9.50 10.83 6.01
C VAL A 162 8.63 11.98 6.45
N ALA A 163 8.28 12.86 5.50
CA ALA A 163 7.34 13.97 5.71
C ALA A 163 6.09 13.77 4.85
N TYR A 164 4.92 13.91 5.46
CA TYR A 164 3.63 13.68 4.81
C TYR A 164 3.03 14.94 4.18
N GLU A 165 2.47 14.78 3.01
CA GLU A 165 1.62 15.77 2.35
C GLU A 165 0.15 15.57 2.74
N PRO A 166 -0.68 16.65 2.78
CA PRO A 166 -2.08 16.54 3.14
C PRO A 166 -2.90 15.66 2.18
N HIS A 167 -3.43 14.55 2.70
CA HIS A 167 -4.31 13.64 1.98
C HIS A 167 -5.16 12.83 2.98
N PRO A 168 -6.34 12.28 2.61
CA PRO A 168 -7.10 11.39 3.49
C PRO A 168 -6.27 10.22 4.06
N ILE A 169 -5.36 9.63 3.29
CA ILE A 169 -4.47 8.55 3.75
C ILE A 169 -3.53 9.03 4.85
N THR A 170 -2.96 10.22 4.71
CA THR A 170 -1.90 10.73 5.61
C THR A 170 -2.46 11.56 6.77
N LYS A 171 -3.75 11.86 6.75
CA LYS A 171 -4.38 12.67 7.81
C LYS A 171 -4.26 12.01 9.18
N GLY A 172 -3.64 12.70 10.13
CA GLY A 172 -3.39 12.21 11.49
C GLY A 172 -2.13 11.36 11.64
N LEU A 173 -1.44 11.02 10.55
CA LEU A 173 -0.10 10.44 10.63
C LEU A 173 0.92 11.54 10.94
N ALA A 174 1.86 11.23 11.83
CA ALA A 174 2.98 12.13 12.16
C ALA A 174 4.20 11.80 11.29
N ASP A 175 4.95 12.83 10.91
CA ASP A 175 6.26 12.66 10.28
C ASP A 175 7.15 11.79 11.17
N TRP A 176 8.02 10.99 10.55
CA TRP A 176 8.87 10.05 11.26
C TRP A 176 10.17 9.77 10.54
N THR A 177 11.08 9.08 11.20
CA THR A 177 12.33 8.61 10.60
C THR A 177 12.37 7.09 10.69
N THR A 178 12.68 6.44 9.57
CA THR A 178 12.84 4.99 9.49
C THR A 178 14.15 4.55 10.14
N ILE A 179 14.33 3.25 10.35
CA ILE A 179 15.66 2.65 10.46
C ILE A 179 16.40 2.80 9.12
N ASN A 180 17.54 2.15 8.95
CA ASN A 180 18.21 2.11 7.63
C ASN A 180 17.28 1.48 6.59
N GLU A 181 16.98 2.23 5.54
CA GLU A 181 16.07 1.87 4.47
C GLU A 181 16.62 2.26 3.09
N GLU A 182 16.02 1.76 2.04
CA GLU A 182 16.38 2.06 0.65
C GLU A 182 15.56 3.23 0.12
N LEU A 183 16.20 4.37 -0.12
CA LEU A 183 15.56 5.46 -0.84
C LEU A 183 15.67 5.21 -2.36
N TYR A 184 14.53 4.96 -3.00
CA TYR A 184 14.45 4.68 -4.43
C TYR A 184 14.67 5.94 -5.28
N ASN A 185 15.35 5.78 -6.43
CA ASN A 185 15.83 6.88 -7.26
C ASN A 185 14.81 7.49 -8.22
N ASN A 186 13.55 7.26 -8.06
CA ASN A 186 12.40 7.77 -8.85
C ASN A 186 12.78 8.61 -10.08
N ILE A 187 13.00 7.95 -11.23
CA ILE A 187 13.41 8.63 -12.47
C ILE A 187 12.24 9.27 -13.22
N GLN A 188 11.02 8.84 -12.90
CA GLN A 188 9.79 9.37 -13.47
C GLN A 188 8.64 9.23 -12.47
N VAL A 189 7.84 10.28 -12.32
CA VAL A 189 6.53 10.26 -11.65
C VAL A 189 5.48 10.52 -12.71
N MET A 190 4.51 9.62 -12.85
CA MET A 190 3.48 9.71 -13.87
C MET A 190 2.51 10.86 -13.59
N PRO A 191 1.94 11.52 -14.64
CA PRO A 191 1.03 12.65 -14.43
C PRO A 191 -0.22 12.34 -13.61
N THR A 192 -0.63 11.07 -13.56
CA THR A 192 -1.79 10.58 -12.79
C THR A 192 -1.47 10.28 -11.33
N ALA A 193 -0.18 10.26 -10.97
CA ALA A 193 0.25 9.99 -9.62
C ALA A 193 0.26 11.28 -8.75
N LYS A 194 -0.14 11.11 -7.48
CA LYS A 194 -0.12 12.17 -6.48
C LYS A 194 0.80 11.78 -5.33
N PRO A 195 1.93 12.46 -5.12
CA PRO A 195 2.78 12.25 -3.95
C PRO A 195 2.03 12.48 -2.63
N LEU A 196 2.27 11.62 -1.66
CA LEU A 196 1.70 11.67 -0.30
C LEU A 196 2.76 11.76 0.79
N ALA A 197 3.97 11.29 0.51
CA ALA A 197 5.10 11.40 1.42
C ALA A 197 6.39 11.59 0.64
N ILE A 198 7.24 12.45 1.19
CA ILE A 198 8.58 12.69 0.68
C ILE A 198 9.58 12.15 1.71
N GLY A 199 10.50 11.31 1.23
CA GLY A 199 11.62 10.82 2.01
C GLY A 199 12.89 11.63 1.74
N VAL A 200 13.63 11.95 2.79
CA VAL A 200 14.96 12.57 2.72
C VAL A 200 15.96 11.65 3.39
N GLN A 201 17.06 11.36 2.70
CA GLN A 201 18.11 10.47 3.18
C GLN A 201 19.49 11.16 3.04
N PRO A 202 20.38 11.01 4.03
CA PRO A 202 21.75 11.53 3.91
C PRO A 202 22.52 10.80 2.80
N VAL A 203 23.30 11.52 2.05
CA VAL A 203 24.24 10.98 1.06
C VAL A 203 25.66 11.27 1.51
N PRO A 204 26.46 10.24 1.85
CA PRO A 204 27.85 10.44 2.23
C PRO A 204 28.67 11.14 1.14
N ALA A 205 29.66 11.88 1.55
CA ALA A 205 30.62 12.45 0.58
C ALA A 205 31.30 11.32 -0.21
N PRO A 206 31.45 11.46 -1.52
CA PRO A 206 32.15 10.46 -2.34
C PRO A 206 33.57 10.21 -1.85
N GLN A 207 33.91 8.94 -1.66
CA GLN A 207 35.28 8.57 -1.27
C GLN A 207 36.30 9.02 -2.32
N GLY A 208 37.49 9.45 -1.87
CA GLY A 208 38.57 9.87 -2.76
C GLY A 208 38.40 11.27 -3.36
N LYS A 209 37.41 12.05 -2.92
CA LYS A 209 37.21 13.45 -3.29
C LYS A 209 37.29 14.34 -2.05
N PRO A 210 38.47 14.85 -1.64
CA PRO A 210 38.63 15.51 -0.33
C PRO A 210 37.82 16.80 -0.18
N ASP A 211 37.42 17.43 -1.29
CA ASP A 211 36.59 18.65 -1.28
C ASP A 211 35.10 18.38 -1.40
N ALA A 212 34.69 17.11 -1.60
CA ALA A 212 33.29 16.76 -1.70
C ALA A 212 32.62 16.79 -0.31
N ARG A 213 31.42 17.34 -0.25
CA ARG A 213 30.63 17.42 0.99
C ARG A 213 29.52 16.36 0.98
N PRO A 214 29.09 15.90 2.16
CA PRO A 214 27.85 15.16 2.28
C PRO A 214 26.69 15.97 1.71
N GLY A 215 25.70 15.30 1.17
CA GLY A 215 24.46 15.89 0.64
C GLY A 215 23.23 15.16 1.17
N GLU A 216 22.12 15.43 0.52
CA GLU A 216 20.85 14.74 0.77
C GLU A 216 20.26 14.27 -0.55
N ALA A 217 19.67 13.09 -0.54
CA ALA A 217 18.79 12.60 -1.59
C ALA A 217 17.35 12.77 -1.15
N LYS A 218 16.47 13.11 -2.08
CA LYS A 218 15.04 13.33 -1.82
C LYS A 218 14.22 12.61 -2.88
N ALA A 219 13.21 11.85 -2.46
CA ALA A 219 12.33 11.11 -3.36
C ALA A 219 10.92 11.00 -2.79
N VAL A 220 9.95 10.72 -3.66
CA VAL A 220 8.60 10.31 -3.25
C VAL A 220 8.70 8.90 -2.67
N VAL A 221 8.16 8.70 -1.46
CA VAL A 221 8.17 7.38 -0.77
C VAL A 221 6.78 6.81 -0.52
N ALA A 222 5.71 7.61 -0.67
CA ALA A 222 4.34 7.13 -0.74
C ALA A 222 3.53 8.00 -1.70
N TRP A 223 2.63 7.39 -2.47
CA TRP A 223 1.80 8.10 -3.44
C TRP A 223 0.52 7.32 -3.77
N THR A 224 -0.45 8.02 -4.37
CA THR A 224 -1.60 7.41 -5.02
C THR A 224 -1.50 7.57 -6.53
N ASN A 225 -2.19 6.70 -7.26
CA ASN A 225 -2.35 6.77 -8.70
C ASN A 225 -3.78 6.41 -9.10
N GLU A 226 -4.27 6.96 -10.21
CA GLU A 226 -5.52 6.57 -10.87
C GLU A 226 -5.17 5.87 -12.17
N TYR A 227 -5.40 4.55 -12.26
CA TYR A 227 -4.97 3.73 -13.39
C TYR A 227 -6.09 3.36 -14.33
N GLY A 228 -5.80 3.49 -15.63
CA GLY A 228 -6.67 3.04 -16.71
C GLY A 228 -8.00 3.81 -16.84
N PRO A 229 -8.90 3.36 -17.72
CA PRO A 229 -10.14 4.07 -18.03
C PRO A 229 -11.11 4.13 -16.84
N ASN A 230 -11.03 3.18 -15.93
CA ASN A 230 -11.86 3.10 -14.74
C ASN A 230 -11.31 3.95 -13.57
N LYS A 231 -10.18 4.64 -13.75
CA LYS A 231 -9.51 5.40 -12.69
C LYS A 231 -9.34 4.57 -11.43
N THR A 232 -8.88 3.35 -11.61
CA THR A 232 -8.67 2.40 -10.52
C THR A 232 -7.71 2.98 -9.51
N ARG A 233 -8.11 2.94 -8.24
CA ARG A 233 -7.31 3.50 -7.15
C ARG A 233 -6.14 2.58 -6.84
N ILE A 234 -4.93 3.13 -6.93
CA ILE A 234 -3.68 2.45 -6.63
C ILE A 234 -2.97 3.27 -5.55
N PHE A 235 -2.64 2.66 -4.43
CA PHE A 235 -1.75 3.21 -3.43
C PHE A 235 -0.39 2.51 -3.52
N SER A 236 0.70 3.25 -3.33
CA SER A 236 2.04 2.67 -3.38
C SER A 236 2.96 3.31 -2.34
N THR A 237 3.89 2.50 -1.80
CA THR A 237 4.99 2.97 -0.96
C THR A 237 6.28 2.24 -1.31
N SER A 238 7.38 2.98 -1.45
CA SER A 238 8.72 2.42 -1.66
C SER A 238 9.44 2.06 -0.35
N LEU A 239 8.85 2.35 0.80
CA LEU A 239 9.34 1.89 2.11
C LEU A 239 9.03 0.41 2.31
N GLY A 240 9.75 -0.27 3.21
CA GLY A 240 9.46 -1.65 3.59
C GLY A 240 10.53 -2.66 3.16
N HIS A 241 11.80 -2.23 3.02
CA HIS A 241 12.91 -3.14 2.77
C HIS A 241 13.12 -4.11 3.93
N ASN A 242 13.19 -3.59 5.15
CA ASN A 242 13.51 -4.36 6.33
C ASN A 242 12.26 -4.83 7.09
N ASN A 243 12.34 -6.02 7.69
CA ASN A 243 11.27 -6.57 8.53
C ASN A 243 10.86 -5.63 9.66
N ASP A 244 11.82 -4.90 10.26
CA ASP A 244 11.56 -3.95 11.34
C ASP A 244 10.74 -2.74 10.84
N THR A 245 10.94 -2.30 9.60
CA THR A 245 10.08 -1.28 8.99
C THR A 245 8.70 -1.84 8.68
N VAL A 246 8.63 -3.05 8.10
CA VAL A 246 7.34 -3.69 7.76
C VAL A 246 6.50 -3.96 9.02
N GLY A 247 7.14 -4.27 10.16
CA GLY A 247 6.48 -4.47 11.45
C GLY A 247 6.24 -3.18 12.25
N ASP A 248 6.71 -2.01 11.79
CA ASP A 248 6.52 -0.73 12.50
C ASP A 248 5.07 -0.26 12.40
N ASP A 249 4.48 0.12 13.53
CA ASP A 249 3.07 0.56 13.59
C ASP A 249 2.78 1.72 12.64
N ARG A 250 3.72 2.67 12.49
CA ARG A 250 3.57 3.84 11.60
C ARG A 250 3.52 3.43 10.12
N TYR A 251 4.30 2.42 9.75
CA TYR A 251 4.29 1.84 8.42
C TYR A 251 2.99 1.05 8.17
N LEU A 252 2.59 0.21 9.12
CA LEU A 252 1.36 -0.57 9.04
C LEU A 252 0.12 0.34 8.98
N ASP A 253 0.10 1.44 9.74
CA ASP A 253 -0.97 2.42 9.67
C ASP A 253 -1.06 3.08 8.29
N LEU A 254 0.08 3.45 7.69
CA LEU A 254 0.12 4.00 6.34
C LEU A 254 -0.41 2.99 5.31
N VAL A 255 0.02 1.73 5.37
CA VAL A 255 -0.42 0.65 4.47
C VAL A 255 -1.91 0.37 4.64
N CYS A 256 -2.40 0.24 5.88
CA CYS A 256 -3.81 -0.01 6.17
C CYS A 256 -4.71 1.13 5.66
N ARG A 257 -4.30 2.38 5.84
CA ARG A 257 -5.03 3.54 5.29
C ARG A 257 -4.99 3.56 3.77
N GLY A 258 -3.87 3.12 3.16
CA GLY A 258 -3.77 2.89 1.72
C GLY A 258 -4.77 1.85 1.22
N ILE A 259 -4.90 0.71 1.91
CA ILE A 259 -5.88 -0.34 1.62
C ILE A 259 -7.31 0.20 1.71
N LEU A 260 -7.67 0.90 2.79
CA LEU A 260 -8.99 1.49 2.96
C LEU A 260 -9.32 2.50 1.86
N TRP A 261 -8.35 3.34 1.49
CA TRP A 261 -8.53 4.32 0.42
C TRP A 261 -8.73 3.65 -0.94
N ALA A 262 -7.91 2.66 -1.26
CA ALA A 262 -8.00 1.90 -2.51
C ALA A 262 -9.36 1.18 -2.60
N ALA A 263 -9.81 0.55 -1.51
CA ALA A 263 -11.11 -0.12 -1.42
C ALA A 263 -12.33 0.84 -1.37
N GLY A 264 -12.10 2.17 -1.35
CA GLY A 264 -13.19 3.15 -1.20
C GLY A 264 -13.83 3.15 0.19
N ARG A 265 -13.09 2.77 1.22
CA ARG A 265 -13.51 2.69 2.62
C ARG A 265 -12.83 3.74 3.51
N LEU A 266 -12.18 4.74 2.92
CA LEU A 266 -11.64 5.91 3.62
C LEU A 266 -12.32 7.17 3.10
N ALA A 267 -12.94 7.93 3.99
CA ALA A 267 -13.60 9.19 3.66
C ALA A 267 -12.59 10.32 3.38
N ALA A 268 -13.06 11.43 2.81
CA ALA A 268 -12.21 12.58 2.50
C ALA A 268 -11.58 13.23 3.74
N ASP A 269 -12.20 13.09 4.90
CA ASP A 269 -11.68 13.56 6.18
C ASP A 269 -10.67 12.58 6.83
N GLY A 270 -10.36 11.47 6.16
CA GLY A 270 -9.45 10.43 6.65
C GLY A 270 -10.08 9.44 7.63
N THR A 271 -11.39 9.52 7.84
CA THR A 271 -12.12 8.57 8.69
C THR A 271 -12.39 7.27 7.92
N ALA A 272 -12.13 6.13 8.53
CA ALA A 272 -12.52 4.83 7.97
C ALA A 272 -14.04 4.69 7.96
N ALA A 273 -14.58 4.05 6.93
CA ALA A 273 -16.00 3.69 6.90
C ALA A 273 -16.34 2.81 8.12
N THR A 274 -17.54 3.01 8.68
CA THR A 274 -17.97 2.35 9.92
C THR A 274 -17.77 0.85 9.87
N GLY A 275 -17.10 0.30 10.88
CA GLY A 275 -16.85 -1.12 11.08
C GLY A 275 -15.67 -1.69 10.27
N TYR A 276 -14.93 -0.90 9.51
CA TYR A 276 -13.74 -1.37 8.80
C TYR A 276 -12.42 -1.11 9.54
N ALA A 277 -12.28 -0.03 10.30
CA ALA A 277 -11.17 0.10 11.24
C ALA A 277 -11.54 -0.64 12.53
N LEU A 278 -10.65 -1.50 13.01
CA LEU A 278 -10.76 -2.10 14.33
C LEU A 278 -10.20 -1.11 15.35
N GLU A 279 -10.87 -0.97 16.50
CA GLU A 279 -10.26 -0.26 17.62
C GLU A 279 -9.06 -1.07 18.08
N ALA A 280 -7.89 -0.40 18.25
CA ALA A 280 -6.76 -1.04 18.87
C ALA A 280 -7.24 -1.63 20.20
N ALA A 281 -6.98 -2.91 20.44
CA ALA A 281 -7.28 -3.53 21.73
C ALA A 281 -6.63 -2.63 22.78
N ALA A 282 -7.45 -2.07 23.69
CA ALA A 282 -6.94 -1.23 24.76
C ALA A 282 -5.79 -1.98 25.43
N ALA A 283 -4.59 -1.38 25.37
CA ALA A 283 -3.42 -1.95 26.02
C ALA A 283 -3.84 -2.20 27.47
N GLY A 284 -3.93 -3.48 27.86
CA GLY A 284 -4.29 -3.84 29.22
C GLY A 284 -3.33 -3.17 30.19
N GLU A 285 -3.90 -2.45 31.15
CA GLU A 285 -3.20 -1.84 32.28
C GLU A 285 -2.43 -2.89 33.09
#